data_387e613bd8302e6502d6ee166ddea8c1
#
_entry.id   387e613bd8302e6502d6ee166ddea8c1
#
_cell.length_a   1.000
_cell.length_b   1.000
_cell.length_c   1.000
_cell.angle_alpha   90.00
_cell.angle_beta   90.00
_cell.angle_gamma   90.00
#
_symmetry.space_group_name_H-M   'P 1'
#
loop_
_entity.id
_entity.type
_entity.pdbx_description
1 polymer ?
#
loop_
_entity_poly.entity_id
_entity_poly.type
_entity_poly.pdbx_seq_one_letter_code
_entity_poly.pdbx_strand_id
1 'polypeptide(L)'
;MNRKLIFLDIDGTLLPPGDMLIPDSTLQALRAARANGHKLFLCTGRNLHMTAPLLEYGCFDGAICSAGGYVLCDGQVLVDLPMEPEQCSGLSAVLEQHGVDYTLESRDDTFAGPKMTARWKFTADAPDKPLNSEAARWRKAMQDGMRLTPLSRYDGQPIYKIVYIAEHLRDLDEAKRLYQDQFVFCESKLDTMDDGTVNGELIN
;
A
#
# COMPACT_ATOMS: atom_id res chain seq x y z
N MET A 1 33.06 -1.84 13.69
CA MET A 1 32.17 -2.44 12.69
C MET A 1 31.74 -1.38 11.69
N ASN A 2 31.62 -1.72 10.40
CA ASN A 2 31.10 -0.78 9.41
C ASN A 2 29.59 -0.57 9.64
N ARG A 3 29.17 0.69 9.81
CA ARG A 3 27.75 1.04 9.89
C ARG A 3 27.07 0.74 8.55
N LYS A 4 25.85 0.24 8.61
CA LYS A 4 25.04 -0.09 7.41
C LYS A 4 23.67 0.59 7.49
N LEU A 5 23.11 0.88 6.33
CA LEU A 5 21.69 1.16 6.15
C LEU A 5 21.02 -0.17 5.83
N ILE A 6 19.97 -0.51 6.55
CA ILE A 6 19.22 -1.76 6.35
C ILE A 6 17.79 -1.39 6.04
N PHE A 7 17.32 -1.76 4.86
CA PHE A 7 15.96 -1.54 4.38
C PHE A 7 15.20 -2.84 4.50
N LEU A 8 14.04 -2.78 5.12
CA LEU A 8 13.24 -3.95 5.48
C LEU A 8 11.82 -3.78 4.94
N ASP A 9 11.39 -4.71 4.12
CA ASP A 9 10.01 -4.80 3.72
C ASP A 9 9.14 -5.25 4.91
N ILE A 10 7.85 -4.93 4.85
CA ILE A 10 6.90 -5.19 5.93
C ILE A 10 6.21 -6.54 5.74
N ASP A 11 5.50 -6.69 4.63
CA ASP A 11 4.53 -7.76 4.43
C ASP A 11 5.19 -9.07 3.98
N GLY A 12 5.18 -10.09 4.84
CA GLY A 12 5.89 -11.35 4.61
C GLY A 12 7.38 -11.29 4.95
N THR A 13 7.89 -10.13 5.43
CA THR A 13 9.28 -9.94 5.88
C THR A 13 9.34 -9.64 7.37
N LEU A 14 8.85 -8.49 7.82
CA LEU A 14 8.77 -8.13 9.24
C LEU A 14 7.51 -8.69 9.89
N LEU A 15 6.41 -8.70 9.15
CA LEU A 15 5.15 -9.26 9.57
C LEU A 15 4.95 -10.61 8.89
N PRO A 16 4.70 -11.69 9.65
CA PRO A 16 4.27 -12.96 9.08
C PRO A 16 2.97 -12.77 8.26
N PRO A 17 2.69 -13.62 7.27
CA PRO A 17 1.46 -13.51 6.50
C PRO A 17 0.21 -13.54 7.40
N GLY A 18 -0.63 -12.50 7.27
CA GLY A 18 -1.84 -12.34 8.06
C GLY A 18 -1.66 -11.73 9.46
N ASP A 19 -0.43 -11.46 9.89
CA ASP A 19 -0.16 -10.79 11.17
C ASP A 19 0.00 -9.29 11.02
N MET A 20 -0.30 -8.57 12.11
CA MET A 20 -0.14 -7.11 12.21
C MET A 20 0.94 -6.70 13.23
N LEU A 21 1.56 -7.67 13.90
CA LEU A 21 2.56 -7.44 14.93
C LEU A 21 3.90 -8.04 14.52
N ILE A 22 4.97 -7.29 14.77
CA ILE A 22 6.34 -7.79 14.59
C ILE A 22 6.63 -8.79 15.71
N PRO A 23 7.09 -10.02 15.40
CA PRO A 23 7.44 -11.02 16.42
C PRO A 23 8.54 -10.51 17.37
N ASP A 24 8.47 -10.90 18.64
CA ASP A 24 9.44 -10.48 19.68
C ASP A 24 10.89 -10.80 19.30
N SER A 25 11.15 -11.96 18.68
CA SER A 25 12.48 -12.35 18.22
C SER A 25 13.02 -11.38 17.16
N THR A 26 12.15 -10.93 16.25
CA THR A 26 12.49 -9.93 15.23
C THR A 26 12.77 -8.57 15.89
N LEU A 27 11.92 -8.13 16.83
CA LEU A 27 12.16 -6.88 17.57
C LEU A 27 13.49 -6.90 18.34
N GLN A 28 13.85 -8.02 18.95
CA GLN A 28 15.15 -8.18 19.61
C GLN A 28 16.31 -8.03 18.63
N ALA A 29 16.23 -8.65 17.45
CA ALA A 29 17.24 -8.56 16.41
C ALA A 29 17.38 -7.11 15.87
N LEU A 30 16.25 -6.41 15.63
CA LEU A 30 16.26 -5.01 15.20
C LEU A 30 16.92 -4.10 16.24
N ARG A 31 16.59 -4.27 17.52
CA ARG A 31 17.21 -3.50 18.61
C ARG A 31 18.71 -3.77 18.72
N ALA A 32 19.14 -5.03 18.57
CA ALA A 32 20.56 -5.40 18.56
C ALA A 32 21.29 -4.78 17.36
N ALA A 33 20.69 -4.77 16.18
CA ALA A 33 21.27 -4.13 15.00
C ALA A 33 21.48 -2.62 15.23
N ARG A 34 20.47 -1.91 15.79
CA ARG A 34 20.62 -0.49 16.15
C ARG A 34 21.70 -0.26 17.20
N ALA A 35 21.75 -1.09 18.22
CA ALA A 35 22.79 -1.01 19.26
C ALA A 35 24.21 -1.15 18.68
N ASN A 36 24.37 -1.92 17.58
CA ASN A 36 25.62 -2.02 16.83
C ASN A 36 25.86 -0.85 15.87
N GLY A 37 24.99 0.19 15.88
CA GLY A 37 25.15 1.42 15.13
C GLY A 37 24.64 1.36 13.69
N HIS A 38 23.87 0.32 13.31
CA HIS A 38 23.17 0.27 12.02
C HIS A 38 21.95 1.18 12.05
N LYS A 39 21.56 1.69 10.87
CA LYS A 39 20.33 2.45 10.65
C LYS A 39 19.30 1.54 9.96
N LEU A 40 18.07 1.52 10.48
CA LEU A 40 17.00 0.65 10.01
C LEU A 40 15.87 1.47 9.41
N PHE A 41 15.42 1.08 8.23
CA PHE A 41 14.34 1.74 7.51
C PHE A 41 13.27 0.72 7.10
N LEU A 42 12.02 1.08 7.25
CA LEU A 42 10.92 0.39 6.57
C LEU A 42 10.96 0.75 5.08
N CYS A 43 10.64 -0.23 4.21
CA CYS A 43 10.57 0.00 2.77
C CYS A 43 9.34 -0.75 2.23
N THR A 44 8.27 -0.02 1.89
CA THR A 44 6.95 -0.61 1.69
C THR A 44 6.11 0.13 0.66
N GLY A 45 5.16 -0.59 0.03
CA GLY A 45 4.08 0.00 -0.75
C GLY A 45 2.97 0.65 0.10
N ARG A 46 2.94 0.44 1.43
CA ARG A 46 1.97 1.07 2.31
C ARG A 46 2.17 2.58 2.38
N ASN A 47 1.09 3.35 2.55
CA ASN A 47 1.19 4.78 2.86
C ASN A 47 1.70 5.01 4.30
N LEU A 48 1.98 6.27 4.66
CA LEU A 48 2.52 6.60 5.97
C LEU A 48 1.54 6.24 7.10
N HIS A 49 0.25 6.49 6.91
CA HIS A 49 -0.77 6.16 7.91
C HIS A 49 -0.75 4.68 8.30
N MET A 50 -0.64 3.78 7.31
CA MET A 50 -0.56 2.33 7.55
C MET A 50 0.80 1.89 8.10
N THR A 51 1.83 2.70 7.94
CA THR A 51 3.21 2.40 8.36
C THR A 51 3.52 2.97 9.75
N ALA A 52 2.87 4.06 10.14
CA ALA A 52 3.12 4.78 11.39
C ALA A 52 3.08 3.88 12.65
N PRO A 53 2.13 2.94 12.83
CA PRO A 53 2.13 2.06 13.99
C PRO A 53 3.41 1.22 14.15
N LEU A 54 4.07 0.86 13.03
CA LEU A 54 5.32 0.12 13.07
C LEU A 54 6.51 1.01 13.48
N LEU A 55 6.48 2.29 13.13
CA LEU A 55 7.48 3.25 13.57
C LEU A 55 7.46 3.46 15.09
N GLU A 56 6.30 3.32 15.73
CA GLU A 56 6.13 3.44 17.18
C GLU A 56 6.88 2.38 17.98
N TYR A 57 7.30 1.25 17.38
CA TYR A 57 8.20 0.29 18.03
C TYR A 57 9.57 0.88 18.39
N GLY A 58 9.92 2.07 17.86
CA GLY A 58 11.17 2.78 18.15
C GLY A 58 12.43 2.08 17.63
N CYS A 59 12.27 1.13 16.72
CA CYS A 59 13.38 0.37 16.11
C CYS A 59 13.87 0.98 14.80
N PHE A 60 13.10 1.86 14.17
CA PHE A 60 13.37 2.37 12.83
C PHE A 60 13.81 3.83 12.89
N ASP A 61 14.72 4.18 12.02
CA ASP A 61 15.23 5.55 11.83
C ASP A 61 14.43 6.31 10.76
N GLY A 62 13.58 5.61 10.03
CA GLY A 62 12.70 6.19 9.01
C GLY A 62 11.95 5.15 8.19
N ALA A 63 11.28 5.63 7.14
CA ALA A 63 10.51 4.79 6.23
C ALA A 63 10.52 5.33 4.80
N ILE A 64 10.49 4.41 3.85
CA ILE A 64 10.18 4.61 2.45
C ILE A 64 8.76 4.05 2.27
N CYS A 65 7.79 4.94 2.06
CA CYS A 65 6.37 4.63 1.94
C CYS A 65 5.87 4.83 0.52
N SER A 66 4.69 4.31 0.22
CA SER A 66 3.99 4.48 -1.06
C SER A 66 4.91 4.16 -2.25
N ALA A 67 5.62 3.02 -2.17
CA ALA A 67 6.56 2.55 -3.18
C ALA A 67 7.67 3.57 -3.56
N GLY A 68 8.05 4.45 -2.62
CA GLY A 68 9.11 5.44 -2.84
C GLY A 68 8.61 6.87 -3.01
N GLY A 69 7.31 7.08 -3.17
CA GLY A 69 6.71 8.40 -3.33
C GLY A 69 6.83 9.29 -2.09
N TYR A 70 6.98 8.67 -0.90
CA TYR A 70 7.15 9.40 0.35
C TYR A 70 8.24 8.79 1.22
N VAL A 71 9.27 9.59 1.57
CA VAL A 71 10.42 9.11 2.35
C VAL A 71 10.67 10.03 3.54
N LEU A 72 10.79 9.43 4.73
CA LEU A 72 11.18 10.14 5.95
C LEU A 72 12.39 9.48 6.61
N CYS A 73 13.23 10.31 7.25
CA CYS A 73 14.40 9.88 8.02
C CYS A 73 14.59 10.79 9.22
N ASP A 74 14.73 10.20 10.40
CA ASP A 74 14.89 10.93 11.67
C ASP A 74 13.84 12.06 11.85
N GLY A 75 12.59 11.80 11.42
CA GLY A 75 11.46 12.73 11.48
C GLY A 75 11.45 13.82 10.40
N GLN A 76 12.41 13.83 9.49
CA GLN A 76 12.46 14.77 8.36
C GLN A 76 11.97 14.09 7.07
N VAL A 77 11.16 14.82 6.31
CA VAL A 77 10.73 14.37 4.98
C VAL A 77 11.87 14.65 4.00
N LEU A 78 12.36 13.60 3.35
CA LEU A 78 13.42 13.66 2.35
C LEU A 78 12.87 13.62 0.92
N VAL A 79 11.76 12.92 0.70
CA VAL A 79 11.07 12.80 -0.58
C VAL A 79 9.57 12.98 -0.35
N ASP A 80 8.96 13.80 -1.18
CA ASP A 80 7.53 14.05 -1.22
C ASP A 80 7.13 14.24 -2.70
N LEU A 81 6.74 13.14 -3.36
CA LEU A 81 6.49 13.06 -4.79
C LEU A 81 5.09 12.49 -5.05
N PRO A 82 4.03 13.27 -4.83
CA PRO A 82 2.68 12.85 -5.22
C PRO A 82 2.53 12.87 -6.75
N MET A 83 1.51 12.18 -7.23
CA MET A 83 1.04 12.28 -8.61
C MET A 83 0.55 13.69 -8.90
N GLU A 84 0.79 14.19 -10.12
CA GLU A 84 0.23 15.46 -10.55
C GLU A 84 -1.32 15.38 -10.54
N PRO A 85 -2.03 16.40 -10.00
CA PRO A 85 -3.49 16.34 -9.82
C PRO A 85 -4.26 16.06 -11.10
N GLU A 86 -3.87 16.66 -12.22
CA GLU A 86 -4.48 16.46 -13.53
C GLU A 86 -4.28 15.03 -14.04
N GLN A 87 -3.11 14.45 -13.83
CA GLN A 87 -2.81 13.06 -14.20
C GLN A 87 -3.61 12.09 -13.34
N CYS A 88 -3.65 12.31 -12.03
CA CYS A 88 -4.43 11.50 -11.09
C CYS A 88 -5.92 11.51 -11.45
N SER A 89 -6.51 12.68 -11.70
CA SER A 89 -7.92 12.83 -12.07
C SER A 89 -8.22 12.23 -13.43
N GLY A 90 -7.36 12.44 -14.43
CA GLY A 90 -7.51 11.88 -15.77
C GLY A 90 -7.43 10.34 -15.75
N LEU A 91 -6.46 9.79 -15.03
CA LEU A 91 -6.31 8.34 -14.88
C LEU A 91 -7.53 7.74 -14.15
N SER A 92 -7.99 8.36 -13.06
CA SER A 92 -9.18 7.92 -12.33
C SER A 92 -10.42 7.89 -13.22
N ALA A 93 -10.62 8.92 -14.06
CA ALA A 93 -11.74 8.97 -14.98
C ALA A 93 -11.70 7.83 -16.03
N VAL A 94 -10.52 7.47 -16.54
CA VAL A 94 -10.36 6.35 -17.47
C VAL A 94 -10.66 5.03 -16.76
N LEU A 95 -10.17 4.82 -15.53
CA LEU A 95 -10.46 3.62 -14.75
C LEU A 95 -11.98 3.48 -14.51
N GLU A 96 -12.66 4.55 -14.14
CA GLU A 96 -14.12 4.58 -13.95
C GLU A 96 -14.88 4.23 -15.24
N GLN A 97 -14.47 4.82 -16.38
CA GLN A 97 -15.09 4.57 -17.69
C GLN A 97 -15.03 3.10 -18.07
N HIS A 98 -13.97 2.39 -17.69
CA HIS A 98 -13.78 0.97 -17.96
C HIS A 98 -14.26 0.06 -16.83
N GLY A 99 -14.95 0.60 -15.82
CA GLY A 99 -15.53 -0.18 -14.73
C GLY A 99 -14.52 -0.74 -13.74
N VAL A 100 -13.26 -0.27 -13.81
CA VAL A 100 -12.19 -0.68 -12.89
C VAL A 100 -12.43 -0.04 -11.52
N ASP A 101 -12.46 -0.86 -10.49
CA ASP A 101 -12.53 -0.38 -9.11
C ASP A 101 -11.15 0.10 -8.65
N TYR A 102 -11.08 1.19 -7.87
CA TYR A 102 -9.80 1.71 -7.41
C TYR A 102 -9.90 2.41 -6.05
N THR A 103 -8.73 2.61 -5.44
CA THR A 103 -8.52 3.50 -4.31
C THR A 103 -7.48 4.56 -4.65
N LEU A 104 -7.61 5.73 -4.06
CA LEU A 104 -6.59 6.78 -4.06
C LEU A 104 -5.89 6.76 -2.71
N GLU A 105 -4.58 6.50 -2.70
CA GLU A 105 -3.79 6.47 -1.48
C GLU A 105 -3.02 7.78 -1.32
N SER A 106 -3.47 8.60 -0.36
CA SER A 106 -2.72 9.75 0.13
C SER A 106 -1.74 9.33 1.22
N ARG A 107 -0.97 10.27 1.75
CA ARG A 107 -0.09 10.04 2.89
C ARG A 107 -0.85 9.52 4.12
N ASP A 108 -2.01 10.10 4.41
CA ASP A 108 -2.72 9.93 5.67
C ASP A 108 -4.05 9.17 5.52
N ASP A 109 -4.53 8.97 4.29
CA ASP A 109 -5.81 8.35 4.00
C ASP A 109 -5.75 7.40 2.80
N THR A 110 -6.70 6.47 2.76
CA THR A 110 -7.02 5.65 1.59
C THR A 110 -8.48 5.92 1.21
N PHE A 111 -8.69 6.61 0.09
CA PHE A 111 -10.00 6.92 -0.43
C PHE A 111 -10.51 5.80 -1.32
N ALA A 112 -11.71 5.29 -1.06
CA ALA A 112 -12.29 4.16 -1.79
C ALA A 112 -13.70 4.44 -2.28
N GLY A 113 -13.99 4.00 -3.49
CA GLY A 113 -15.34 3.97 -4.05
C GLY A 113 -16.25 2.97 -3.33
N PRO A 114 -17.59 3.05 -3.55
CA PRO A 114 -18.55 2.15 -2.90
C PRO A 114 -18.32 0.68 -3.21
N LYS A 115 -17.96 0.34 -4.45
CA LYS A 115 -17.69 -1.04 -4.89
C LYS A 115 -16.46 -1.59 -4.17
N MET A 116 -15.34 -0.84 -4.16
CA MET A 116 -14.12 -1.22 -3.45
C MET A 116 -14.39 -1.42 -1.96
N THR A 117 -15.12 -0.50 -1.33
CA THR A 117 -15.52 -0.60 0.08
C THR A 117 -16.37 -1.84 0.34
N ALA A 118 -17.33 -2.15 -0.54
CA ALA A 118 -18.18 -3.34 -0.41
C ALA A 118 -17.38 -4.63 -0.57
N ARG A 119 -16.47 -4.70 -1.54
CA ARG A 119 -15.59 -5.85 -1.79
C ARG A 119 -14.71 -6.15 -0.57
N TRP A 120 -14.12 -5.14 0.03
CA TRP A 120 -13.26 -5.32 1.20
C TRP A 120 -14.03 -5.70 2.46
N LYS A 121 -15.23 -5.13 2.67
CA LYS A 121 -16.12 -5.56 3.75
C LYS A 121 -16.53 -7.02 3.59
N PHE A 122 -16.91 -7.44 2.38
CA PHE A 122 -17.24 -8.84 2.11
C PHE A 122 -16.07 -9.78 2.42
N THR A 123 -14.84 -9.39 2.05
CA THR A 123 -13.63 -10.15 2.39
C THR A 123 -13.40 -10.22 3.89
N ALA A 124 -13.66 -9.13 4.63
CA ALA A 124 -13.52 -9.10 6.08
C ALA A 124 -14.56 -9.98 6.80
N ASP A 125 -15.78 -10.02 6.28
CA ASP A 125 -16.93 -10.68 6.91
C ASP A 125 -17.05 -12.18 6.57
N ALA A 126 -16.22 -12.72 5.65
CA ALA A 126 -16.25 -14.13 5.23
C ALA A 126 -15.17 -14.96 5.96
N PRO A 127 -15.43 -15.43 7.20
CA PRO A 127 -14.39 -15.96 8.09
C PRO A 127 -13.77 -17.29 7.63
N ASP A 128 -14.47 -18.09 6.82
CA ASP A 128 -14.12 -19.51 6.55
C ASP A 128 -13.58 -19.77 5.14
N LYS A 129 -13.42 -18.76 4.29
CA LYS A 129 -12.78 -18.96 2.99
C LYS A 129 -11.26 -18.93 3.15
N PRO A 130 -10.55 -19.95 2.61
CA PRO A 130 -9.11 -19.82 2.43
C PRO A 130 -8.86 -18.60 1.52
N LEU A 131 -8.10 -17.65 2.01
CA LEU A 131 -7.71 -16.44 1.27
C LEU A 131 -6.28 -16.59 0.81
N ASN A 132 -5.95 -16.01 -0.33
CA ASN A 132 -4.57 -15.74 -0.64
C ASN A 132 -3.95 -14.80 0.42
N SER A 133 -2.64 -14.69 0.45
CA SER A 133 -1.91 -13.92 1.47
C SER A 133 -2.31 -12.44 1.49
N GLU A 134 -2.60 -11.86 0.33
CA GLU A 134 -3.05 -10.48 0.15
C GLU A 134 -4.44 -10.26 0.77
N ALA A 135 -5.41 -11.08 0.38
CA ALA A 135 -6.77 -11.00 0.90
C ALA A 135 -6.82 -11.28 2.42
N ALA A 136 -5.99 -12.19 2.93
CA ALA A 136 -5.85 -12.44 4.36
C ALA A 136 -5.33 -11.21 5.10
N ARG A 137 -4.33 -10.52 4.55
CA ARG A 137 -3.79 -9.27 5.09
C ARG A 137 -4.85 -8.16 5.13
N TRP A 138 -5.59 -7.97 4.04
CA TRP A 138 -6.67 -6.98 3.99
C TRP A 138 -7.79 -7.28 4.99
N ARG A 139 -8.19 -8.56 5.10
CA ARG A 139 -9.17 -8.99 6.12
C ARG A 139 -8.71 -8.60 7.51
N LYS A 140 -7.46 -8.91 7.86
CA LYS A 140 -6.90 -8.60 9.17
C LYS A 140 -6.84 -7.10 9.41
N ALA A 141 -6.35 -6.32 8.45
CA ALA A 141 -6.28 -4.87 8.56
C ALA A 141 -7.67 -4.24 8.82
N MET A 142 -8.71 -4.70 8.12
CA MET A 142 -10.08 -4.23 8.33
C MET A 142 -10.63 -4.63 9.71
N GLN A 143 -10.34 -5.86 10.17
CA GLN A 143 -10.71 -6.32 11.52
C GLN A 143 -10.01 -5.52 12.61
N ASP A 144 -8.76 -5.11 12.38
CA ASP A 144 -7.96 -4.32 13.31
C ASP A 144 -8.28 -2.81 13.25
N GLY A 145 -9.32 -2.43 12.51
CA GLY A 145 -9.86 -1.07 12.51
C GLY A 145 -9.36 -0.16 11.40
N MET A 146 -8.66 -0.68 10.39
CA MET A 146 -8.37 0.08 9.19
C MET A 146 -9.66 0.62 8.59
N ARG A 147 -9.68 1.92 8.31
CA ARG A 147 -10.84 2.59 7.74
C ARG A 147 -10.51 3.09 6.34
N LEU A 148 -11.47 2.86 5.45
CA LEU A 148 -11.47 3.49 4.15
C LEU A 148 -12.28 4.78 4.22
N THR A 149 -11.69 5.85 3.78
CA THR A 149 -12.39 7.12 3.60
C THR A 149 -13.20 7.05 2.30
N PRO A 150 -14.50 7.40 2.32
CA PRO A 150 -15.29 7.43 1.08
C PRO A 150 -14.64 8.33 0.03
N LEU A 151 -14.58 7.87 -1.22
CA LEU A 151 -14.01 8.64 -2.34
C LEU A 151 -14.66 10.02 -2.49
N SER A 152 -15.95 10.16 -2.12
CA SER A 152 -16.66 11.45 -2.11
C SER A 152 -16.10 12.49 -1.14
N ARG A 153 -15.18 12.11 -0.26
CA ARG A 153 -14.44 13.01 0.64
C ARG A 153 -13.06 13.38 0.11
N TYR A 154 -12.68 12.87 -1.02
CA TYR A 154 -11.45 13.29 -1.69
C TYR A 154 -11.64 14.73 -2.18
N ASP A 155 -10.79 15.63 -1.76
CA ASP A 155 -10.83 17.08 -2.04
C ASP A 155 -9.42 17.56 -2.46
N GLY A 156 -8.77 16.80 -3.36
CA GLY A 156 -7.48 17.20 -3.93
C GLY A 156 -6.26 16.94 -3.01
N GLN A 157 -6.38 16.06 -2.02
CA GLN A 157 -5.21 15.63 -1.24
C GLN A 157 -4.15 15.02 -2.16
N PRO A 158 -2.84 15.22 -1.87
CA PRO A 158 -1.76 14.61 -2.64
C PRO A 158 -1.90 13.08 -2.66
N ILE A 159 -1.94 12.48 -3.85
CA ILE A 159 -2.04 11.03 -4.06
C ILE A 159 -0.69 10.51 -4.51
N TYR A 160 -0.24 9.42 -3.90
CA TYR A 160 1.07 8.81 -4.16
C TYR A 160 0.94 7.48 -4.90
N LYS A 161 -0.21 6.83 -4.77
CA LYS A 161 -0.45 5.52 -5.37
C LYS A 161 -1.95 5.32 -5.62
N ILE A 162 -2.26 4.59 -6.68
CA ILE A 162 -3.61 4.08 -6.96
C ILE A 162 -3.54 2.56 -6.90
N VAL A 163 -4.40 1.93 -6.09
CA VAL A 163 -4.61 0.47 -6.12
C VAL A 163 -5.87 0.20 -6.90
N TYR A 164 -5.85 -0.75 -7.81
CA TYR A 164 -6.99 -1.07 -8.64
C TYR A 164 -7.38 -2.55 -8.58
N ILE A 165 -8.63 -2.82 -8.90
CA ILE A 165 -9.17 -4.15 -9.17
C ILE A 165 -9.96 -4.09 -10.46
N ALA A 166 -9.55 -4.86 -11.46
CA ALA A 166 -10.19 -4.98 -12.77
C ALA A 166 -10.80 -6.37 -12.94
N GLU A 167 -11.92 -6.47 -13.65
CA GLU A 167 -12.51 -7.76 -14.00
C GLU A 167 -11.62 -8.52 -15.00
N HIS A 168 -10.99 -7.76 -15.94
CA HIS A 168 -10.09 -8.32 -16.92
C HIS A 168 -8.90 -7.38 -17.15
N LEU A 169 -7.74 -7.92 -17.50
CA LEU A 169 -6.56 -7.13 -17.87
C LEU A 169 -6.81 -6.10 -18.98
N ARG A 170 -7.67 -6.47 -19.97
CA ARG A 170 -8.04 -5.56 -21.07
C ARG A 170 -8.76 -4.29 -20.62
N ASP A 171 -9.35 -4.28 -19.43
CA ASP A 171 -10.04 -3.11 -18.90
C ASP A 171 -9.04 -1.99 -18.53
N LEU A 172 -7.74 -2.32 -18.48
CA LEU A 172 -6.63 -1.40 -18.26
C LEU A 172 -5.96 -0.91 -19.56
N ASP A 173 -6.33 -1.43 -20.73
CA ASP A 173 -5.61 -1.17 -21.98
C ASP A 173 -5.59 0.32 -22.34
N GLU A 174 -6.70 1.04 -22.16
CA GLU A 174 -6.75 2.47 -22.42
C GLU A 174 -5.95 3.27 -21.40
N ALA A 175 -6.04 2.94 -20.11
CA ALA A 175 -5.24 3.58 -19.07
C ALA A 175 -3.74 3.40 -19.34
N LYS A 176 -3.31 2.19 -19.69
CA LYS A 176 -1.92 1.91 -20.10
C LYS A 176 -1.51 2.71 -21.32
N ARG A 177 -2.33 2.71 -22.37
CA ARG A 177 -2.04 3.46 -23.61
C ARG A 177 -1.82 4.94 -23.37
N LEU A 178 -2.59 5.54 -22.44
CA LEU A 178 -2.52 6.98 -22.15
C LEU A 178 -1.43 7.36 -21.15
N TYR A 179 -1.12 6.48 -20.20
CA TYR A 179 -0.35 6.83 -19.00
C TYR A 179 0.89 5.96 -18.73
N GLN A 180 1.21 4.95 -19.56
CA GLN A 180 2.38 4.07 -19.35
C GLN A 180 3.74 4.79 -19.33
N ASP A 181 3.83 5.97 -19.94
CA ASP A 181 5.05 6.79 -19.93
C ASP A 181 5.16 7.67 -18.67
N GLN A 182 4.12 7.71 -17.85
CA GLN A 182 4.00 8.53 -16.65
C GLN A 182 3.91 7.70 -15.38
N PHE A 183 3.29 6.51 -15.45
CA PHE A 183 3.08 5.63 -14.32
C PHE A 183 3.53 4.20 -14.61
N VAL A 184 4.05 3.55 -13.58
CA VAL A 184 4.33 2.13 -13.61
C VAL A 184 3.06 1.37 -13.22
N PHE A 185 2.61 0.49 -14.12
CA PHE A 185 1.49 -0.42 -13.89
C PHE A 185 2.04 -1.72 -13.32
N CYS A 186 1.98 -1.86 -11.99
CA CYS A 186 2.38 -3.08 -11.30
C CYS A 186 1.18 -4.03 -11.25
N GLU A 187 1.23 -5.11 -12.02
CA GLU A 187 0.23 -6.17 -11.97
C GLU A 187 0.66 -7.24 -10.96
N SER A 188 -0.24 -7.62 -10.07
CA SER A 188 -0.03 -8.80 -9.24
C SER A 188 -0.22 -10.04 -10.09
N LYS A 189 0.88 -10.66 -10.51
CA LYS A 189 0.85 -11.91 -11.30
C LYS A 189 0.52 -13.16 -10.49
N LEU A 190 0.51 -13.04 -9.18
CA LEU A 190 0.44 -14.20 -8.28
C LEU A 190 -0.98 -14.51 -7.81
N ASP A 191 -1.89 -13.55 -7.93
CA ASP A 191 -3.21 -13.71 -7.37
C ASP A 191 -4.27 -13.06 -8.27
N THR A 192 -4.79 -13.84 -9.21
CA THR A 192 -6.20 -13.62 -9.53
C THR A 192 -6.94 -13.76 -8.21
N MET A 193 -7.68 -12.74 -7.81
CA MET A 193 -8.59 -12.86 -6.67
C MET A 193 -9.43 -14.12 -6.88
N ASP A 194 -9.91 -14.77 -5.82
CA ASP A 194 -10.72 -16.01 -5.90
C ASP A 194 -11.91 -15.92 -6.86
N ASP A 195 -12.31 -14.71 -7.23
CA ASP A 195 -13.38 -14.42 -8.21
C ASP A 195 -12.85 -14.19 -9.65
N GLY A 196 -11.54 -14.35 -9.89
CA GLY A 196 -10.91 -14.19 -11.20
C GLY A 196 -10.56 -12.75 -11.57
N THR A 197 -10.80 -11.77 -10.69
CA THR A 197 -10.41 -10.38 -10.92
C THR A 197 -8.89 -10.19 -10.80
N VAL A 198 -8.37 -9.17 -11.44
CA VAL A 198 -6.95 -8.78 -11.43
C VAL A 198 -6.77 -7.55 -10.56
N ASN A 199 -5.84 -7.60 -9.64
CA ASN A 199 -5.45 -6.45 -8.84
C ASN A 199 -4.05 -5.95 -9.20
N GLY A 200 -3.80 -4.69 -8.90
CA GLY A 200 -2.48 -4.10 -9.11
C GLY A 200 -2.40 -2.69 -8.55
N GLU A 201 -1.25 -2.08 -8.81
CA GLU A 201 -0.91 -0.75 -8.32
C GLU A 201 -0.40 0.12 -9.46
N LEU A 202 -0.69 1.41 -9.36
CA LEU A 202 -0.19 2.48 -10.23
C LEU A 202 0.66 3.40 -9.37
N ILE A 203 1.90 3.56 -9.73
CA ILE A 203 2.89 4.36 -9.01
C ILE A 203 3.61 5.32 -9.96
N ASN A 204 4.08 6.44 -9.43
CA ASN A 204 4.91 7.42 -10.14
C ASN A 204 6.25 6.84 -10.56
#